data_df35a852971f37f28f4238dd1837941f
#
_entry.id   df35a852971f37f28f4238dd1837941f
#
_cell.length_a   1.000
_cell.length_b   1.000
_cell.length_c   1.000
_cell.angle_alpha   90.00
_cell.angle_beta   90.00
_cell.angle_gamma   90.00
#
_symmetry.space_group_name_H-M   'P 1'
#
loop_
_entity.id
_entity.type
_entity.pdbx_description
1 polymer ?
#
loop_
_entity_poly.entity_id
_entity_poly.type
_entity_poly.pdbx_seq_one_letter_code
_entity_poly.pdbx_strand_id
1 'polypeptide(L)'
;MAKQMLIDATRGKRTDKAPWVPYAGCNGAYLIKEKADRYFQDADLLAKGVAAAAKTYHADGIPLLFDLSVEAEAVGCKLEYWEDNVPSVRTHPCETETPEELGLGMFTKSSGRWPIIFEAAAKVKPQLDEMDCAMLGLATGPLTLASHLAGVRIFTAVKKKKEFAHAVIEYAGRLCAESVRFYAEMGCDIIAIVDPVASQIRPETFQEFVTPNCLEAVNAIHDDGSTSSFFNCGDCTKLIDVVCRVGPHG
;
A
#
# COMPACT_ATOMS: atom_id res chain seq x y z
N MET A 1 -14.16 -3.37 20.04
CA MET A 1 -13.23 -2.79 21.03
C MET A 1 -11.78 -3.02 20.68
N ALA A 2 -11.41 -4.15 20.08
CA ALA A 2 -10.07 -4.38 19.55
C ALA A 2 -9.76 -3.45 18.37
N LYS A 3 -10.69 -3.32 17.43
CA LYS A 3 -10.60 -2.35 16.32
C LYS A 3 -10.37 -0.92 16.82
N GLN A 4 -11.19 -0.43 17.77
CA GLN A 4 -11.07 0.93 18.28
C GLN A 4 -9.75 1.15 19.03
N MET A 5 -9.28 0.14 19.77
CA MET A 5 -8.00 0.19 20.45
C MET A 5 -6.84 0.34 19.44
N LEU A 6 -6.87 -0.40 18.32
CA LEU A 6 -5.86 -0.27 17.27
C LEU A 6 -5.90 1.15 16.64
N ILE A 7 -7.08 1.67 16.32
CA ILE A 7 -7.25 3.03 15.80
C ILE A 7 -6.70 4.07 16.79
N ASP A 8 -7.03 3.94 18.07
CA ASP A 8 -6.56 4.85 19.11
C ASP A 8 -5.04 4.79 19.29
N ALA A 9 -4.46 3.58 19.29
CA ALA A 9 -3.02 3.40 19.35
C ALA A 9 -2.31 4.03 18.13
N THR A 10 -2.84 3.81 16.92
CA THR A 10 -2.29 4.43 15.69
C THR A 10 -2.37 5.96 15.74
N ARG A 11 -3.38 6.52 16.40
CA ARG A 11 -3.52 7.97 16.63
C ARG A 11 -2.72 8.48 17.84
N GLY A 12 -1.77 7.68 18.36
CA GLY A 12 -0.89 8.06 19.46
C GLY A 12 -1.56 8.07 20.85
N LYS A 13 -2.78 7.55 21.00
CA LYS A 13 -3.43 7.43 22.30
C LYS A 13 -2.89 6.23 23.06
N ARG A 14 -2.79 6.38 24.37
CA ARG A 14 -2.39 5.29 25.25
C ARG A 14 -3.51 4.23 25.30
N THR A 15 -3.16 2.97 25.14
CA THR A 15 -4.06 1.82 25.22
C THR A 15 -3.63 0.86 26.35
N ASP A 16 -4.55 0.03 26.83
CA ASP A 16 -4.29 -0.91 27.94
C ASP A 16 -3.33 -2.05 27.53
N LYS A 17 -3.33 -2.41 26.25
CA LYS A 17 -2.41 -3.40 25.66
C LYS A 17 -1.93 -2.93 24.29
N ALA A 18 -0.80 -3.45 23.83
CA ALA A 18 -0.36 -3.24 22.46
C ALA A 18 -1.28 -4.00 21.48
N PRO A 19 -1.83 -3.33 20.46
CA PRO A 19 -2.62 -4.01 19.43
C PRO A 19 -1.74 -4.88 18.55
N TRP A 20 -2.35 -5.92 17.98
CA TRP A 20 -1.67 -6.91 17.13
C TRP A 20 -2.21 -6.88 15.70
N VAL A 21 -1.33 -6.61 14.73
CA VAL A 21 -1.64 -6.60 13.30
C VAL A 21 -0.68 -7.54 12.57
N PRO A 22 -1.11 -8.75 12.16
CA PRO A 22 -0.31 -9.62 11.33
C PRO A 22 -0.37 -9.15 9.86
N TYR A 23 0.78 -8.90 9.25
CA TYR A 23 0.87 -8.64 7.81
C TYR A 23 0.92 -9.98 7.06
N ALA A 24 -0.22 -10.66 7.02
CA ALA A 24 -0.30 -12.07 6.62
C ALA A 24 0.08 -12.34 5.14
N GLY A 25 -0.19 -11.41 4.21
CA GLY A 25 0.19 -11.57 2.80
C GLY A 25 -0.17 -12.93 2.23
N CYS A 26 0.79 -13.63 1.63
CA CYS A 26 0.61 -14.99 1.09
C CYS A 26 0.22 -16.03 2.14
N ASN A 27 0.41 -15.76 3.43
CA ASN A 27 0.00 -16.69 4.48
C ASN A 27 -1.52 -16.91 4.50
N GLY A 28 -2.32 -15.92 4.03
CA GLY A 28 -3.75 -16.09 3.82
C GLY A 28 -4.07 -17.24 2.86
N ALA A 29 -3.33 -17.35 1.76
CA ALA A 29 -3.46 -18.46 0.81
C ALA A 29 -3.10 -19.81 1.47
N TYR A 30 -1.98 -19.84 2.19
CA TYR A 30 -1.54 -21.04 2.91
C TYR A 30 -2.58 -21.56 3.92
N LEU A 31 -3.20 -20.67 4.69
CA LEU A 31 -4.22 -21.02 5.68
C LEU A 31 -5.45 -21.68 5.07
N ILE A 32 -5.79 -21.33 3.84
CA ILE A 32 -6.92 -21.91 3.10
C ILE A 32 -6.50 -23.02 2.12
N LYS A 33 -5.22 -23.41 2.15
CA LYS A 33 -4.61 -24.46 1.30
C LYS A 33 -4.70 -24.17 -0.20
N GLU A 34 -4.52 -22.90 -0.56
CA GLU A 34 -4.49 -22.43 -1.94
C GLU A 34 -3.10 -21.91 -2.32
N LYS A 35 -2.84 -21.81 -3.63
CA LYS A 35 -1.63 -21.19 -4.18
C LYS A 35 -1.76 -19.67 -4.17
N ALA A 36 -0.64 -18.97 -3.97
CA ALA A 36 -0.63 -17.51 -3.88
C ALA A 36 -1.01 -16.85 -5.23
N ASP A 37 -0.58 -17.41 -6.36
CA ASP A 37 -0.95 -16.91 -7.69
C ASP A 37 -2.46 -16.87 -7.91
N ARG A 38 -3.20 -17.89 -7.46
CA ARG A 38 -4.66 -17.92 -7.52
C ARG A 38 -5.30 -16.98 -6.49
N TYR A 39 -4.75 -16.98 -5.28
CA TYR A 39 -5.23 -16.18 -4.17
C TYR A 39 -5.26 -14.67 -4.50
N PHE A 40 -4.21 -14.17 -5.14
CA PHE A 40 -4.13 -12.76 -5.52
C PHE A 40 -4.97 -12.38 -6.75
N GLN A 41 -5.57 -13.33 -7.42
CA GLN A 41 -6.34 -13.13 -8.65
C GLN A 41 -7.83 -13.54 -8.52
N ASP A 42 -8.29 -13.89 -7.32
CA ASP A 42 -9.65 -14.35 -7.06
C ASP A 42 -10.23 -13.70 -5.80
N ALA A 43 -11.36 -13.00 -5.94
CA ALA A 43 -11.97 -12.25 -4.85
C ALA A 43 -12.49 -13.13 -3.71
N ASP A 44 -12.99 -14.33 -4.00
CA ASP A 44 -13.49 -15.27 -3.00
C ASP A 44 -12.33 -15.86 -2.19
N LEU A 45 -11.26 -16.23 -2.86
CA LEU A 45 -10.07 -16.76 -2.22
C LEU A 45 -9.40 -15.68 -1.36
N LEU A 46 -9.27 -14.46 -1.87
CA LEU A 46 -8.71 -13.33 -1.12
C LEU A 46 -9.52 -13.06 0.16
N ALA A 47 -10.83 -12.89 0.04
CA ALA A 47 -11.71 -12.66 1.19
C ALA A 47 -11.63 -13.80 2.22
N LYS A 48 -11.66 -15.06 1.77
CA LYS A 48 -11.57 -16.24 2.61
C LYS A 48 -10.23 -16.33 3.36
N GLY A 49 -9.12 -16.04 2.68
CA GLY A 49 -7.79 -16.09 3.31
C GLY A 49 -7.59 -14.96 4.32
N VAL A 50 -8.06 -13.75 4.03
CA VAL A 50 -8.03 -12.61 4.98
C VAL A 50 -8.82 -12.94 6.23
N ALA A 51 -10.07 -13.43 6.10
CA ALA A 51 -10.90 -13.84 7.23
C ALA A 51 -10.26 -14.99 8.03
N ALA A 52 -9.67 -15.98 7.34
CA ALA A 52 -8.97 -17.09 7.98
C ALA A 52 -7.76 -16.60 8.80
N ALA A 53 -6.99 -15.66 8.26
CA ALA A 53 -5.84 -15.08 8.94
C ALA A 53 -6.27 -14.26 10.18
N ALA A 54 -7.29 -13.39 10.03
CA ALA A 54 -7.83 -12.61 11.15
C ALA A 54 -8.26 -13.52 12.31
N LYS A 55 -8.98 -14.59 12.00
CA LYS A 55 -9.45 -15.57 12.98
C LYS A 55 -8.33 -16.38 13.61
N THR A 56 -7.39 -16.88 12.80
CA THR A 56 -6.30 -17.76 13.26
C THR A 56 -5.35 -17.02 14.19
N TYR A 57 -5.04 -15.78 13.87
CA TYR A 57 -4.10 -14.96 14.62
C TYR A 57 -4.74 -14.09 15.70
N HIS A 58 -6.07 -14.13 15.85
CA HIS A 58 -6.81 -13.24 16.78
C HIS A 58 -6.39 -11.78 16.59
N ALA A 59 -6.37 -11.34 15.33
CA ALA A 59 -5.87 -10.03 14.94
C ALA A 59 -6.77 -8.89 15.42
N ASP A 60 -6.19 -7.81 15.97
CA ASP A 60 -6.90 -6.57 16.25
C ASP A 60 -7.13 -5.77 14.95
N GLY A 61 -6.31 -6.01 13.92
CA GLY A 61 -6.47 -5.51 12.55
C GLY A 61 -5.72 -6.37 11.55
N ILE A 62 -6.15 -6.35 10.29
CA ILE A 62 -5.53 -7.13 9.21
C ILE A 62 -5.54 -6.37 7.89
N PRO A 63 -4.45 -6.40 7.10
CA PRO A 63 -4.47 -5.90 5.73
C PRO A 63 -5.45 -6.68 4.86
N LEU A 64 -6.27 -5.95 4.08
CA LEU A 64 -7.11 -6.53 3.03
C LEU A 64 -6.25 -7.24 1.98
N LEU A 65 -5.14 -6.62 1.62
CA LEU A 65 -4.16 -7.14 0.69
C LEU A 65 -2.77 -6.66 1.10
N PHE A 66 -1.77 -7.53 1.03
CA PHE A 66 -0.37 -7.14 1.18
C PHE A 66 0.40 -7.49 -0.11
N ASP A 67 0.21 -6.65 -1.11
CA ASP A 67 0.84 -6.70 -2.41
C ASP A 67 1.02 -5.27 -2.94
N LEU A 68 2.26 -4.85 -3.11
CA LEU A 68 2.61 -3.50 -3.52
C LEU A 68 2.75 -3.34 -5.04
N SER A 69 2.20 -4.27 -5.83
CA SER A 69 2.27 -4.23 -7.31
C SER A 69 0.96 -3.85 -7.99
N VAL A 70 -0.12 -3.67 -7.24
CA VAL A 70 -1.47 -3.43 -7.76
C VAL A 70 -1.55 -2.16 -8.60
N GLU A 71 -1.01 -1.06 -8.11
CA GLU A 71 -1.00 0.23 -8.80
C GLU A 71 -0.15 0.18 -10.07
N ALA A 72 1.01 -0.48 -9.99
CA ALA A 72 1.90 -0.65 -11.14
C ALA A 72 1.24 -1.50 -12.24
N GLU A 73 0.57 -2.59 -11.87
CA GLU A 73 -0.23 -3.41 -12.79
C GLU A 73 -1.35 -2.59 -13.44
N ALA A 74 -2.06 -1.80 -12.66
CA ALA A 74 -3.20 -1.00 -13.12
C ALA A 74 -2.82 0.05 -14.18
N VAL A 75 -1.55 0.46 -14.23
CA VAL A 75 -1.00 1.37 -15.25
C VAL A 75 -0.14 0.67 -16.30
N GLY A 76 -0.21 -0.67 -16.39
CA GLY A 76 0.35 -1.46 -17.49
C GLY A 76 1.68 -2.14 -17.24
N CYS A 77 2.22 -2.14 -16.02
CA CYS A 77 3.36 -2.99 -15.69
C CYS A 77 2.92 -4.47 -15.77
N LYS A 78 3.75 -5.30 -16.40
CA LYS A 78 3.54 -6.75 -16.39
C LYS A 78 4.04 -7.34 -15.08
N LEU A 79 3.24 -8.23 -14.51
CA LEU A 79 3.57 -8.95 -13.29
C LEU A 79 3.96 -10.40 -13.60
N GLU A 80 4.75 -10.98 -12.73
CA GLU A 80 4.94 -12.41 -12.60
C GLU A 80 4.30 -12.88 -11.30
N TYR A 81 3.46 -13.89 -11.40
CA TYR A 81 2.75 -14.50 -10.29
C TYR A 81 3.49 -15.78 -9.85
N TRP A 82 3.59 -15.97 -8.54
CA TRP A 82 4.27 -17.08 -7.90
C TRP A 82 3.28 -17.93 -7.11
N GLU A 83 3.53 -19.25 -7.05
CA GLU A 83 2.67 -20.16 -6.29
C GLU A 83 2.74 -19.95 -4.78
N ASP A 84 3.86 -19.40 -4.28
CA ASP A 84 4.19 -19.28 -2.85
C ASP A 84 4.63 -17.88 -2.41
N ASN A 85 4.51 -16.88 -3.29
CA ASN A 85 4.93 -15.51 -2.99
C ASN A 85 3.99 -14.46 -3.59
N VAL A 86 4.19 -13.19 -3.17
CA VAL A 86 3.51 -12.05 -3.77
C VAL A 86 3.96 -11.83 -5.22
N PRO A 87 3.11 -11.25 -6.09
CA PRO A 87 3.49 -10.92 -7.46
C PRO A 87 4.69 -9.97 -7.52
N SER A 88 5.49 -10.09 -8.57
CA SER A 88 6.63 -9.22 -8.82
C SER A 88 6.48 -8.44 -10.13
N VAL A 89 6.85 -7.16 -10.13
CA VAL A 89 6.88 -6.33 -11.33
C VAL A 89 8.03 -6.77 -12.24
N ARG A 90 7.74 -6.98 -13.53
CA ARG A 90 8.70 -7.45 -14.54
C ARG A 90 9.03 -6.43 -15.63
N THR A 91 8.14 -5.48 -15.86
CA THR A 91 8.37 -4.44 -16.85
C THR A 91 8.29 -3.06 -16.22
N HIS A 92 9.13 -2.16 -16.69
CA HIS A 92 9.28 -0.82 -16.17
C HIS A 92 9.05 0.19 -17.30
N PRO A 93 7.79 0.59 -17.57
CA PRO A 93 7.47 1.43 -18.73
C PRO A 93 8.22 2.75 -18.73
N CYS A 94 8.46 3.36 -17.58
CA CYS A 94 9.20 4.62 -17.45
C CYS A 94 10.73 4.44 -17.32
N GLU A 95 11.31 3.39 -17.88
CA GLU A 95 12.77 3.17 -17.74
C GLU A 95 13.60 4.30 -18.35
N THR A 96 13.14 4.90 -19.44
CA THR A 96 13.85 5.96 -20.18
C THR A 96 13.02 7.19 -20.46
N GLU A 97 11.70 7.09 -20.44
CA GLU A 97 10.73 8.12 -20.77
C GLU A 97 9.87 8.45 -19.56
N THR A 98 9.42 9.69 -19.46
CA THR A 98 8.51 10.11 -18.39
C THR A 98 7.10 9.56 -18.62
N PRO A 99 6.25 9.50 -17.58
CA PRO A 99 4.85 9.12 -17.74
C PRO A 99 4.08 9.99 -18.77
N GLU A 100 4.40 11.26 -18.86
CA GLU A 100 3.79 12.20 -19.81
C GLU A 100 4.18 11.87 -21.26
N GLU A 101 5.49 11.62 -21.52
CA GLU A 101 5.98 11.22 -22.84
C GLU A 101 5.37 9.91 -23.32
N LEU A 102 5.05 9.00 -22.40
CA LEU A 102 4.39 7.72 -22.68
C LEU A 102 2.85 7.84 -22.75
N GLY A 103 2.28 9.00 -22.41
CA GLY A 103 0.83 9.20 -22.36
C GLY A 103 0.13 8.34 -21.31
N LEU A 104 0.81 8.02 -20.20
CA LEU A 104 0.22 7.22 -19.13
C LEU A 104 -0.86 8.00 -18.40
N GLY A 105 -2.07 7.43 -18.36
CA GLY A 105 -3.22 7.97 -17.62
C GLY A 105 -3.31 7.44 -16.20
N MET A 106 -4.29 7.96 -15.46
CA MET A 106 -4.66 7.40 -14.15
C MET A 106 -5.41 6.08 -14.32
N PHE A 107 -5.25 5.17 -13.38
CA PHE A 107 -6.08 3.98 -13.33
C PHE A 107 -7.48 4.29 -12.79
N THR A 108 -8.39 3.37 -13.00
CA THR A 108 -9.78 3.40 -12.51
C THR A 108 -10.08 2.12 -11.72
N LYS A 109 -11.27 2.06 -11.10
CA LYS A 109 -11.74 0.85 -10.40
C LYS A 109 -11.83 -0.40 -11.29
N SER A 110 -11.83 -0.24 -12.61
CA SER A 110 -11.82 -1.35 -13.58
C SER A 110 -10.42 -1.72 -14.07
N SER A 111 -9.36 -1.05 -13.61
CA SER A 111 -7.99 -1.30 -14.05
C SER A 111 -7.33 -2.42 -13.23
N GLY A 112 -6.55 -3.29 -13.90
CA GLY A 112 -5.82 -4.36 -13.23
C GLY A 112 -6.70 -5.22 -12.32
N ARG A 113 -6.23 -5.47 -11.10
CA ARG A 113 -6.94 -6.26 -10.08
C ARG A 113 -7.85 -5.46 -9.17
N TRP A 114 -8.04 -4.16 -9.37
CA TRP A 114 -8.94 -3.37 -8.52
C TRP A 114 -10.36 -3.95 -8.41
N PRO A 115 -10.99 -4.47 -9.49
CA PRO A 115 -12.31 -5.12 -9.37
C PRO A 115 -12.32 -6.29 -8.36
N ILE A 116 -11.28 -7.11 -8.38
CA ILE A 116 -11.10 -8.25 -7.47
C ILE A 116 -10.97 -7.77 -6.02
N ILE A 117 -10.20 -6.71 -5.80
CA ILE A 117 -9.94 -6.14 -4.46
C ILE A 117 -11.21 -5.52 -3.89
N PHE A 118 -11.98 -4.75 -4.69
CA PHE A 118 -13.27 -4.21 -4.29
C PHE A 118 -14.27 -5.30 -3.91
N GLU A 119 -14.36 -6.35 -4.71
CA GLU A 119 -15.25 -7.48 -4.44
C GLU A 119 -14.83 -8.24 -3.18
N ALA A 120 -13.53 -8.49 -3.01
CA ALA A 120 -13.01 -9.14 -1.80
C ALA A 120 -13.28 -8.31 -0.53
N ALA A 121 -13.09 -6.98 -0.60
CA ALA A 121 -13.40 -6.06 0.49
C ALA A 121 -14.87 -6.15 0.91
N ALA A 122 -15.77 -6.09 -0.05
CA ALA A 122 -17.21 -6.20 0.20
C ALA A 122 -17.61 -7.53 0.88
N LYS A 123 -16.90 -8.62 0.55
CA LYS A 123 -17.14 -9.96 1.12
C LYS A 123 -16.54 -10.13 2.52
N VAL A 124 -15.37 -9.55 2.78
CA VAL A 124 -14.64 -9.79 4.05
C VAL A 124 -14.98 -8.75 5.12
N LYS A 125 -15.29 -7.50 4.75
CA LYS A 125 -15.53 -6.41 5.70
C LYS A 125 -16.59 -6.77 6.77
N PRO A 126 -17.78 -7.31 6.42
CA PRO A 126 -18.78 -7.72 7.43
C PRO A 126 -18.23 -8.77 8.41
N GLN A 127 -17.42 -9.71 7.94
CA GLN A 127 -16.83 -10.75 8.77
C GLN A 127 -15.79 -10.17 9.76
N LEU A 128 -14.97 -9.21 9.30
CA LEU A 128 -14.02 -8.51 10.15
C LEU A 128 -14.71 -7.65 11.19
N ASP A 129 -15.84 -7.00 10.85
CA ASP A 129 -16.63 -6.23 11.79
C ASP A 129 -17.24 -7.10 12.88
N GLU A 130 -17.75 -8.29 12.55
CA GLU A 130 -18.22 -9.28 13.53
C GLU A 130 -17.10 -9.76 14.48
N MET A 131 -15.85 -9.83 13.97
CA MET A 131 -14.67 -10.19 14.76
C MET A 131 -14.07 -9.01 15.55
N ASP A 132 -14.64 -7.80 15.45
CA ASP A 132 -14.08 -6.56 16.00
C ASP A 132 -12.62 -6.31 15.53
N CYS A 133 -12.31 -6.68 14.27
CA CYS A 133 -11.00 -6.60 13.64
C CYS A 133 -11.00 -5.44 12.63
N ALA A 134 -10.02 -4.54 12.70
CA ALA A 134 -9.89 -3.45 11.74
C ALA A 134 -9.43 -3.96 10.37
N MET A 135 -10.03 -3.45 9.30
CA MET A 135 -9.55 -3.67 7.93
C MET A 135 -8.55 -2.59 7.55
N LEU A 136 -7.35 -3.00 7.13
CA LEU A 136 -6.30 -2.08 6.68
C LEU A 136 -6.19 -2.06 5.16
N GLY A 137 -6.14 -0.86 4.57
CA GLY A 137 -5.72 -0.63 3.19
C GLY A 137 -4.23 -0.33 3.13
N LEU A 138 -3.52 -0.92 2.16
CA LEU A 138 -2.08 -0.71 1.99
C LEU A 138 -1.82 -0.15 0.59
N ALA A 139 -1.66 1.17 0.48
CA ALA A 139 -1.31 1.85 -0.76
C ALA A 139 0.20 1.86 -0.97
N THR A 140 0.66 1.54 -2.18
CA THR A 140 2.08 1.58 -2.50
C THR A 140 2.59 3.02 -2.48
N GLY A 141 3.61 3.28 -1.67
CA GLY A 141 4.20 4.61 -1.52
C GLY A 141 4.90 5.11 -2.78
N PRO A 142 5.04 6.45 -2.93
CA PRO A 142 5.49 7.08 -4.17
C PRO A 142 6.85 6.58 -4.67
N LEU A 143 7.82 6.35 -3.79
CA LEU A 143 9.15 5.92 -4.24
C LEU A 143 9.18 4.45 -4.63
N THR A 144 8.48 3.59 -3.89
CA THR A 144 8.33 2.18 -4.25
C THR A 144 7.62 2.06 -5.60
N LEU A 145 6.52 2.78 -5.80
CA LEU A 145 5.80 2.76 -7.06
C LEU A 145 6.63 3.34 -8.21
N ALA A 146 7.36 4.44 -7.98
CA ALA A 146 8.31 4.97 -8.95
C ALA A 146 9.40 3.94 -9.33
N SER A 147 9.85 3.12 -8.36
CA SER A 147 10.79 2.02 -8.65
C SER A 147 10.15 0.90 -9.48
N HIS A 148 8.86 0.66 -9.34
CA HIS A 148 8.12 -0.25 -10.21
C HIS A 148 8.00 0.30 -11.64
N LEU A 149 7.80 1.62 -11.79
CA LEU A 149 7.64 2.26 -13.10
C LEU A 149 8.97 2.42 -13.84
N ALA A 150 10.05 2.82 -13.15
CA ALA A 150 11.34 3.17 -13.77
C ALA A 150 12.47 2.18 -13.45
N GLY A 151 12.19 1.10 -12.73
CA GLY A 151 13.19 0.14 -12.29
C GLY A 151 14.22 0.78 -11.34
N VAL A 152 15.35 0.14 -11.21
CA VAL A 152 16.47 0.61 -10.37
C VAL A 152 17.07 1.96 -10.81
N ARG A 153 16.74 2.42 -12.01
CA ARG A 153 17.22 3.70 -12.55
C ARG A 153 16.74 4.90 -11.73
N ILE A 154 15.59 4.80 -11.05
CA ILE A 154 15.07 5.88 -10.22
C ILE A 154 16.08 6.32 -9.14
N PHE A 155 16.82 5.39 -8.53
CA PHE A 155 17.84 5.69 -7.50
C PHE A 155 19.04 6.46 -8.04
N THR A 156 19.32 6.33 -9.33
CA THR A 156 20.35 7.15 -9.99
C THR A 156 19.75 8.48 -10.45
N ALA A 157 18.51 8.47 -10.91
CA ALA A 157 17.83 9.64 -11.45
C ALA A 157 17.64 10.74 -10.40
N VAL A 158 17.30 10.39 -9.15
CA VAL A 158 17.18 11.37 -8.04
C VAL A 158 18.47 12.19 -7.81
N LYS A 159 19.61 11.72 -8.32
CA LYS A 159 20.88 12.44 -8.22
C LYS A 159 21.32 13.10 -9.54
N LYS A 160 21.08 12.45 -10.67
CA LYS A 160 21.67 12.80 -11.95
C LYS A 160 20.67 13.33 -12.99
N LYS A 161 19.38 13.04 -12.83
CA LYS A 161 18.30 13.41 -13.76
C LYS A 161 17.06 13.82 -12.94
N LYS A 162 17.20 14.89 -12.17
CA LYS A 162 16.17 15.29 -11.19
C LYS A 162 14.81 15.56 -11.82
N GLU A 163 14.75 16.21 -12.98
CA GLU A 163 13.48 16.49 -13.70
C GLU A 163 12.74 15.20 -14.03
N PHE A 164 13.44 14.20 -14.56
CA PHE A 164 12.88 12.87 -14.80
C PHE A 164 12.41 12.21 -13.51
N ALA A 165 13.22 12.26 -12.43
CA ALA A 165 12.85 11.68 -11.14
C ALA A 165 11.61 12.35 -10.55
N HIS A 166 11.51 13.69 -10.63
CA HIS A 166 10.30 14.41 -10.22
C HIS A 166 9.08 13.95 -11.02
N ALA A 167 9.15 13.92 -12.34
CA ALA A 167 8.02 13.51 -13.18
C ALA A 167 7.50 12.10 -12.83
N VAL A 168 8.41 11.13 -12.63
CA VAL A 168 8.01 9.76 -12.29
C VAL A 168 7.46 9.66 -10.87
N ILE A 169 8.10 10.31 -9.88
CA ILE A 169 7.68 10.22 -8.46
C ILE A 169 6.38 11.01 -8.22
N GLU A 170 6.18 12.16 -8.88
CA GLU A 170 4.91 12.92 -8.85
C GLU A 170 3.76 12.10 -9.43
N TYR A 171 3.98 11.44 -10.56
CA TYR A 171 2.98 10.54 -11.13
C TYR A 171 2.66 9.39 -10.16
N ALA A 172 3.69 8.75 -9.59
CA ALA A 172 3.52 7.72 -8.58
C ALA A 172 2.76 8.21 -7.33
N GLY A 173 3.00 9.46 -6.90
CA GLY A 173 2.26 10.10 -5.81
C GLY A 173 0.77 10.24 -6.10
N ARG A 174 0.41 10.65 -7.32
CA ARG A 174 -1.00 10.72 -7.74
C ARG A 174 -1.66 9.34 -7.77
N LEU A 175 -0.94 8.31 -8.24
CA LEU A 175 -1.44 6.93 -8.21
C LEU A 175 -1.63 6.44 -6.77
N CYS A 176 -0.70 6.73 -5.87
CA CYS A 176 -0.82 6.42 -4.44
C CYS A 176 -2.06 7.08 -3.82
N ALA A 177 -2.29 8.37 -4.10
CA ALA A 177 -3.46 9.09 -3.61
C ALA A 177 -4.78 8.50 -4.14
N GLU A 178 -4.81 8.04 -5.39
CA GLU A 178 -6.00 7.36 -5.93
C GLU A 178 -6.24 6.01 -5.27
N SER A 179 -5.20 5.20 -5.00
CA SER A 179 -5.32 3.96 -4.23
C SER A 179 -5.88 4.20 -2.84
N VAL A 180 -5.42 5.24 -2.19
CA VAL A 180 -5.94 5.66 -0.88
C VAL A 180 -7.43 5.92 -0.94
N ARG A 181 -7.93 6.65 -1.94
CA ARG A 181 -9.37 6.91 -2.13
C ARG A 181 -10.15 5.61 -2.33
N PHE A 182 -9.58 4.65 -3.07
CA PHE A 182 -10.21 3.34 -3.25
C PHE A 182 -10.30 2.54 -1.95
N TYR A 183 -9.23 2.53 -1.14
CA TYR A 183 -9.26 1.88 0.16
C TYR A 183 -10.24 2.55 1.13
N ALA A 184 -10.34 3.87 1.10
CA ALA A 184 -11.34 4.62 1.87
C ALA A 184 -12.77 4.22 1.46
N GLU A 185 -13.06 4.19 0.16
CA GLU A 185 -14.37 3.76 -0.37
C GLU A 185 -14.72 2.31 0.00
N MET A 186 -13.72 1.42 0.08
CA MET A 186 -13.92 0.04 0.56
C MET A 186 -14.20 -0.04 2.06
N GLY A 187 -14.14 1.06 2.80
CA GLY A 187 -14.35 1.14 4.24
C GLY A 187 -13.19 0.61 5.07
N CYS A 188 -11.95 0.78 4.61
CA CYS A 188 -10.77 0.49 5.42
C CYS A 188 -10.71 1.44 6.62
N ASP A 189 -10.51 0.89 7.80
CA ASP A 189 -10.48 1.63 9.07
C ASP A 189 -9.15 2.40 9.25
N ILE A 190 -8.08 1.81 8.72
CA ILE A 190 -6.73 2.38 8.70
C ILE A 190 -6.18 2.22 7.27
N ILE A 191 -5.57 3.29 6.74
CA ILE A 191 -4.93 3.25 5.43
C ILE A 191 -3.46 3.61 5.61
N ALA A 192 -2.57 2.69 5.23
CA ALA A 192 -1.15 2.88 5.32
C ALA A 192 -0.53 3.16 3.95
N ILE A 193 0.33 4.17 3.87
CA ILE A 193 1.25 4.36 2.75
C ILE A 193 2.47 3.48 3.02
N VAL A 194 2.71 2.51 2.16
CA VAL A 194 3.76 1.49 2.33
C VAL A 194 4.89 1.76 1.36
N ASP A 195 6.01 2.29 1.85
CA ASP A 195 7.16 2.70 1.01
C ASP A 195 8.49 2.07 1.48
N PRO A 196 8.66 0.74 1.37
CA PRO A 196 9.84 0.03 1.85
C PRO A 196 11.14 0.51 1.18
N VAL A 197 11.06 0.95 -0.06
CA VAL A 197 12.21 1.43 -0.84
C VAL A 197 12.75 2.76 -0.31
N ALA A 198 11.93 3.53 0.39
CA ALA A 198 12.33 4.80 0.98
C ALA A 198 13.49 4.65 1.99
N SER A 199 13.63 3.49 2.65
CA SER A 199 14.78 3.20 3.55
C SER A 199 16.14 3.25 2.84
N GLN A 200 16.18 3.20 1.51
CA GLN A 200 17.40 3.20 0.69
C GLN A 200 17.88 4.60 0.30
N ILE A 201 17.11 5.64 0.62
CA ILE A 201 17.47 7.02 0.28
C ILE A 201 17.81 7.85 1.53
N ARG A 202 18.44 9.00 1.32
CA ARG A 202 18.78 9.93 2.38
C ARG A 202 17.58 10.79 2.78
N PRO A 203 17.54 11.31 4.01
CA PRO A 203 16.46 12.20 4.48
C PRO A 203 16.21 13.40 3.54
N GLU A 204 17.27 14.01 3.02
CA GLU A 204 17.16 15.15 2.11
C GLU A 204 16.49 14.76 0.79
N THR A 205 16.82 13.56 0.27
CA THR A 205 16.18 13.01 -0.94
C THR A 205 14.71 12.66 -0.66
N PHE A 206 14.41 12.10 0.49
CA PHE A 206 13.03 11.83 0.92
C PHE A 206 12.23 13.13 1.00
N GLN A 207 12.79 14.16 1.62
CA GLN A 207 12.15 15.46 1.77
C GLN A 207 11.91 16.15 0.43
N GLU A 208 12.85 16.04 -0.52
CA GLU A 208 12.73 16.66 -1.85
C GLU A 208 11.70 15.94 -2.73
N PHE A 209 11.73 14.60 -2.78
CA PHE A 209 10.99 13.82 -3.77
C PHE A 209 9.78 13.09 -3.20
N VAL A 210 9.81 12.62 -1.96
CA VAL A 210 8.76 11.73 -1.43
C VAL A 210 7.74 12.51 -0.60
N THR A 211 8.22 13.37 0.31
CA THR A 211 7.33 14.14 1.21
C THR A 211 6.21 14.87 0.47
N PRO A 212 6.46 15.69 -0.57
CA PRO A 212 5.38 16.41 -1.26
C PRO A 212 4.37 15.48 -1.93
N ASN A 213 4.83 14.32 -2.41
CA ASN A 213 4.03 13.35 -3.11
C ASN A 213 3.23 12.40 -2.17
N CYS A 214 3.55 12.37 -0.88
CA CYS A 214 2.74 11.69 0.14
C CYS A 214 1.65 12.59 0.74
N LEU A 215 1.81 13.92 0.70
CA LEU A 215 0.88 14.85 1.36
C LEU A 215 -0.53 14.74 0.81
N GLU A 216 -0.71 14.61 -0.51
CA GLU A 216 -2.03 14.44 -1.12
C GLU A 216 -2.71 13.17 -0.63
N ALA A 217 -1.97 12.05 -0.55
CA ALA A 217 -2.48 10.77 -0.06
C ALA A 217 -2.87 10.84 1.42
N VAL A 218 -2.02 11.42 2.28
CA VAL A 218 -2.33 11.59 3.70
C VAL A 218 -3.55 12.49 3.91
N ASN A 219 -3.64 13.60 3.19
CA ASN A 219 -4.80 14.49 3.25
C ASN A 219 -6.07 13.77 2.82
N ALA A 220 -6.03 12.99 1.74
CA ALA A 220 -7.19 12.21 1.28
C ALA A 220 -7.67 11.20 2.34
N ILE A 221 -6.75 10.57 3.11
CA ILE A 221 -7.12 9.70 4.23
C ILE A 221 -7.81 10.50 5.34
N HIS A 222 -7.30 11.67 5.67
CA HIS A 222 -7.86 12.52 6.73
C HIS A 222 -9.23 13.08 6.37
N ASP A 223 -9.40 13.51 5.11
CA ASP A 223 -10.67 14.04 4.60
C ASP A 223 -11.80 12.99 4.62
N ASP A 224 -11.48 11.72 4.42
CA ASP A 224 -12.41 10.60 4.57
C ASP A 224 -12.73 10.28 6.04
N GLY A 225 -11.92 10.75 6.99
CA GLY A 225 -12.03 10.44 8.42
C GLY A 225 -11.34 9.14 8.83
N SER A 226 -10.70 8.45 7.91
CA SER A 226 -9.90 7.24 8.15
C SER A 226 -8.63 7.56 8.95
N THR A 227 -7.99 6.54 9.48
CA THR A 227 -6.72 6.70 10.20
C THR A 227 -5.56 6.44 9.25
N SER A 228 -4.65 7.41 9.12
CA SER A 228 -3.46 7.27 8.29
C SER A 228 -2.30 6.64 9.05
N SER A 229 -1.51 5.81 8.35
CA SER A 229 -0.25 5.28 8.84
C SER A 229 0.81 5.34 7.74
N PHE A 230 2.08 5.41 8.13
CA PHE A 230 3.20 5.28 7.20
C PHE A 230 4.03 4.06 7.58
N PHE A 231 4.07 3.07 6.70
CA PHE A 231 4.79 1.83 6.93
C PHE A 231 6.05 1.78 6.07
N ASN A 232 7.19 1.64 6.72
CA ASN A 232 8.48 1.52 6.05
C ASN A 232 9.24 0.28 6.56
N CYS A 233 9.93 -0.41 5.67
CA CYS A 233 10.77 -1.57 6.00
C CYS A 233 12.24 -1.17 6.13
N GLY A 234 13.02 -1.97 6.87
CA GLY A 234 14.45 -1.76 7.04
C GLY A 234 14.81 -0.72 8.10
N ASP A 235 16.04 -0.24 8.07
CA ASP A 235 16.51 0.79 9.00
C ASP A 235 16.04 2.18 8.57
N CYS A 236 14.98 2.65 9.19
CA CYS A 236 14.36 3.95 8.93
C CYS A 236 14.73 5.00 9.99
N THR A 237 15.66 4.71 10.90
CA THR A 237 16.03 5.60 12.02
C THR A 237 16.31 7.02 11.55
N LYS A 238 17.00 7.19 10.42
CA LYS A 238 17.35 8.51 9.86
C LYS A 238 16.18 9.20 9.16
N LEU A 239 15.12 8.48 8.84
CA LEU A 239 13.96 8.99 8.10
C LEU A 239 12.81 9.40 9.00
N ILE A 240 12.80 9.01 10.28
CA ILE A 240 11.66 9.22 11.19
C ILE A 240 11.21 10.68 11.17
N ASP A 241 12.12 11.63 11.33
CA ASP A 241 11.78 13.06 11.38
C ASP A 241 11.14 13.57 10.08
N VAL A 242 11.59 13.09 8.92
CA VAL A 242 11.04 13.53 7.62
C VAL A 242 9.73 12.81 7.30
N VAL A 243 9.57 11.56 7.73
CA VAL A 243 8.29 10.83 7.64
C VAL A 243 7.23 11.49 8.53
N CYS A 244 7.57 11.86 9.76
CA CYS A 244 6.65 12.58 10.64
C CYS A 244 6.14 13.90 10.03
N ARG A 245 6.95 14.58 9.18
CA ARG A 245 6.53 15.80 8.48
C ARG A 245 5.48 15.57 7.39
N VAL A 246 5.33 14.34 6.89
CA VAL A 246 4.22 13.98 6.00
C VAL A 246 2.89 14.03 6.75
N GLY A 247 2.90 13.86 8.07
CA GLY A 247 1.76 14.04 8.95
C GLY A 247 0.81 12.85 9.07
N PRO A 248 1.27 11.57 8.93
CA PRO A 248 0.40 10.45 9.24
C PRO A 248 0.05 10.43 10.74
N HIS A 249 -1.02 9.74 11.11
CA HIS A 249 -1.37 9.55 12.53
C HIS A 249 -0.39 8.59 13.23
N GLY A 250 0.13 7.58 12.52
CA GLY A 250 1.06 6.61 13.04
C GLY A 250 1.98 5.99 11.97
#